data_7edb424eeea726e95b06b28b29363aa6
#
_entry.id   7edb424eeea726e95b06b28b29363aa6
#
_cell.length_a   1.000
_cell.length_b   1.000
_cell.length_c   1.000
_cell.angle_alpha   90.00
_cell.angle_beta   90.00
_cell.angle_gamma   90.00
#
_symmetry.space_group_name_H-M   'P 1'
#
loop_
_entity.id
_entity.type
_entity.pdbx_description
1 polymer ?
#
loop_
_entity_poly.entity_id
_entity_poly.type
_entity_poly.pdbx_seq_one_letter_code
_entity_poly.pdbx_strand_id
1 'polypeptide(L)'
;MAEIYVLVNKFILYIIGMIFMKASYLKLSVDEIARRVTQANQILTKCTLCPRACKVNRTKGELGFCESGLEVIISSAGPHLGEEPPISGSKGSGTIFFTNCNLRCVFCQNYQISQEGQGHPTTTGELANIMFSLQQQGCHNINLVSPTHFVPQILEALALAIPKGLILPLV
;
A
#
# COMPACT_ATOMS: atom_id res chain seq x y z
N MET A 1 43.36 2.64 18.37
CA MET A 1 43.07 2.27 16.96
C MET A 1 42.10 1.07 16.86
N ALA A 2 42.20 0.03 17.69
CA ALA A 2 41.30 -1.13 17.66
C ALA A 2 39.83 -0.80 17.99
N GLU A 3 39.57 0.11 18.94
CA GLU A 3 38.20 0.49 19.33
C GLU A 3 37.44 1.25 18.23
N ILE A 4 38.14 2.09 17.49
CA ILE A 4 37.54 2.81 16.34
C ILE A 4 37.15 1.82 15.24
N TYR A 5 37.97 0.81 15.01
CA TYR A 5 37.69 -0.23 14.00
C TYR A 5 36.45 -1.07 14.37
N VAL A 6 36.27 -1.38 15.66
CA VAL A 6 35.11 -2.10 16.17
C VAL A 6 33.84 -1.24 16.09
N LEU A 7 33.92 0.05 16.36
CA LEU A 7 32.80 0.98 16.24
C LEU A 7 32.37 1.18 14.78
N VAL A 8 33.34 1.35 13.88
CA VAL A 8 33.07 1.48 12.44
C VAL A 8 32.46 0.21 11.88
N ASN A 9 32.97 -0.99 12.25
CA ASN A 9 32.37 -2.25 11.82
C ASN A 9 30.97 -2.48 12.39
N LYS A 10 30.70 -2.13 13.65
CA LYS A 10 29.35 -2.17 14.22
C LYS A 10 28.40 -1.22 13.53
N PHE A 11 28.88 -0.01 13.18
CA PHE A 11 28.09 0.98 12.46
C PHE A 11 27.79 0.55 11.02
N ILE A 12 28.78 -0.03 10.34
CA ILE A 12 28.63 -0.62 8.99
C ILE A 12 27.65 -1.80 9.04
N LEU A 13 27.75 -2.71 10.01
CA LEU A 13 26.82 -3.82 10.20
C LEU A 13 25.41 -3.34 10.55
N TYR A 14 25.30 -2.27 11.32
CA TYR A 14 24.00 -1.65 11.64
C TYR A 14 23.38 -1.01 10.40
N ILE A 15 24.17 -0.28 9.59
CA ILE A 15 23.72 0.30 8.32
C ILE A 15 23.35 -0.80 7.32
N ILE A 16 24.17 -1.86 7.18
CA ILE A 16 23.87 -3.02 6.33
C ILE A 16 22.60 -3.73 6.83
N GLY A 17 22.40 -3.87 8.13
CA GLY A 17 21.18 -4.41 8.73
C GLY A 17 19.94 -3.56 8.45
N MET A 18 20.05 -2.24 8.44
CA MET A 18 18.97 -1.32 8.08
C MET A 18 18.66 -1.36 6.57
N ILE A 19 19.68 -1.56 5.72
CA ILE A 19 19.51 -1.68 4.25
C ILE A 19 18.81 -2.99 3.86
N PHE A 20 18.80 -4.01 4.74
CA PHE A 20 18.20 -5.33 4.49
C PHE A 20 17.01 -5.68 5.38
N MET A 21 16.26 -4.72 5.90
CA MET A 21 14.98 -5.02 6.54
C MET A 21 13.98 -5.47 5.47
N LYS A 22 13.90 -6.78 5.27
CA LYS A 22 12.88 -7.39 4.40
C LYS A 22 11.50 -7.02 4.91
N ALA A 23 10.60 -6.64 4.01
CA ALA A 23 9.20 -6.38 4.32
C ALA A 23 8.59 -7.56 5.07
N SER A 24 7.82 -7.29 6.12
CA SER A 24 7.29 -8.32 7.03
C SER A 24 6.39 -9.34 6.33
N TYR A 25 5.69 -8.94 5.28
CA TYR A 25 4.82 -9.82 4.49
C TYR A 25 5.59 -10.92 3.74
N LEU A 26 6.89 -10.74 3.47
CA LEU A 26 7.75 -11.76 2.85
C LEU A 26 8.04 -12.96 3.76
N LYS A 27 7.68 -12.89 5.03
CA LYS A 27 7.77 -14.01 5.99
C LYS A 27 6.54 -14.93 5.91
N LEU A 28 5.48 -14.50 5.24
CA LEU A 28 4.25 -15.27 5.11
C LEU A 28 4.39 -16.30 3.99
N SER A 29 3.82 -17.49 4.20
CA SER A 29 3.69 -18.48 3.12
C SER A 29 2.67 -18.03 2.07
N VAL A 30 2.78 -18.59 0.87
CA VAL A 30 1.80 -18.34 -0.20
C VAL A 30 0.38 -18.69 0.25
N ASP A 31 0.21 -19.83 0.94
CA ASP A 31 -1.08 -20.27 1.44
C ASP A 31 -1.66 -19.31 2.48
N GLU A 32 -0.82 -18.76 3.36
CA GLU A 32 -1.25 -17.78 4.36
C GLU A 32 -1.70 -16.47 3.70
N ILE A 33 -0.99 -16.02 2.67
CA ILE A 33 -1.39 -14.83 1.90
C ILE A 33 -2.71 -15.10 1.18
N ALA A 34 -2.88 -16.24 0.50
CA ALA A 34 -4.09 -16.62 -0.19
C ALA A 34 -5.30 -16.73 0.78
N ARG A 35 -5.07 -17.28 1.97
CA ARG A 35 -6.09 -17.34 3.03
C ARG A 35 -6.54 -15.95 3.46
N ARG A 36 -5.59 -15.01 3.67
CA ARG A 36 -5.90 -13.61 4.04
C ARG A 36 -6.65 -12.88 2.93
N VAL A 37 -6.27 -13.06 1.68
CA VAL A 37 -6.99 -12.52 0.52
C VAL A 37 -8.44 -13.00 0.51
N THR A 38 -8.65 -14.31 0.68
CA THR A 38 -10.00 -14.88 0.74
C THR A 38 -10.84 -14.29 1.87
N GLN A 39 -10.28 -14.22 3.08
CA GLN A 39 -10.96 -13.64 4.24
C GLN A 39 -11.29 -12.16 4.05
N ALA A 40 -10.36 -11.38 3.50
CA ALA A 40 -10.56 -9.96 3.24
C ALA A 40 -11.67 -9.72 2.19
N ASN A 41 -11.70 -10.53 1.13
CA ASN A 41 -12.76 -10.45 0.11
C ASN A 41 -14.14 -10.83 0.66
N GLN A 42 -14.21 -11.79 1.59
CA GLN A 42 -15.47 -12.14 2.26
C GLN A 42 -16.10 -10.98 3.00
N ILE A 43 -15.28 -10.07 3.57
CA ILE A 43 -15.77 -8.87 4.26
C ILE A 43 -16.58 -7.97 3.32
N LEU A 44 -16.28 -7.99 2.01
CA LEU A 44 -16.98 -7.16 1.02
C LEU A 44 -18.44 -7.56 0.80
N THR A 45 -18.84 -8.77 1.17
CA THR A 45 -20.26 -9.21 1.10
C THR A 45 -21.13 -8.52 2.16
N LYS A 46 -20.53 -8.03 3.24
CA LYS A 46 -21.15 -7.23 4.31
C LYS A 46 -20.10 -6.31 4.90
N CYS A 47 -19.81 -5.23 4.20
CA CYS A 47 -18.61 -4.40 4.40
C CYS A 47 -18.48 -3.85 5.83
N THR A 48 -17.41 -4.26 6.51
CA THR A 48 -16.98 -3.79 7.82
C THR A 48 -15.49 -3.42 7.85
N LEU A 49 -14.90 -3.07 6.70
CA LEU A 49 -13.47 -2.76 6.55
C LEU A 49 -12.98 -1.57 7.39
N CYS A 50 -13.88 -0.67 7.72
CA CYS A 50 -13.55 0.52 8.51
C CYS A 50 -14.60 0.73 9.62
N PRO A 51 -14.35 1.64 10.59
CA PRO A 51 -15.27 1.92 11.69
C PRO A 51 -16.68 2.37 11.27
N ARG A 52 -16.87 2.77 10.00
CA ARG A 52 -18.21 3.11 9.47
C ARG A 52 -19.14 1.90 9.44
N ALA A 53 -18.59 0.70 9.28
CA ALA A 53 -19.33 -0.57 9.28
C ALA A 53 -20.65 -0.50 8.48
N CYS A 54 -20.60 -0.01 7.26
CA CYS A 54 -21.78 0.27 6.42
C CYS A 54 -22.64 -0.95 6.14
N LYS A 55 -22.05 -2.16 6.22
CA LYS A 55 -22.69 -3.47 5.99
C LYS A 55 -23.28 -3.64 4.58
N VAL A 56 -22.94 -2.76 3.66
CA VAL A 56 -23.32 -2.90 2.24
C VAL A 56 -22.63 -4.12 1.60
N ASN A 57 -23.29 -4.68 0.61
CA ASN A 57 -22.74 -5.77 -0.19
C ASN A 57 -22.04 -5.22 -1.45
N ARG A 58 -20.74 -4.97 -1.34
CA ARG A 58 -19.94 -4.43 -2.45
C ARG A 58 -19.84 -5.41 -3.63
N THR A 59 -20.00 -6.72 -3.37
CA THR A 59 -19.99 -7.73 -4.44
C THR A 59 -21.26 -7.69 -5.31
N LYS A 60 -22.31 -7.01 -4.84
CA LYS A 60 -23.56 -6.75 -5.59
C LYS A 60 -23.65 -5.31 -6.10
N GLY A 61 -22.55 -4.55 -6.03
CA GLY A 61 -22.51 -3.16 -6.49
C GLY A 61 -23.07 -2.14 -5.49
N GLU A 62 -23.38 -2.56 -4.25
CA GLU A 62 -23.83 -1.61 -3.23
C GLU A 62 -22.65 -0.74 -2.77
N LEU A 63 -22.89 0.56 -2.65
CA LEU A 63 -21.89 1.52 -2.20
C LEU A 63 -22.18 1.98 -0.77
N GLY A 64 -21.13 2.06 0.05
CA GLY A 64 -21.21 2.60 1.39
C GLY A 64 -20.74 4.06 1.44
N PHE A 65 -20.44 4.55 2.64
CA PHE A 65 -20.02 5.94 2.88
C PHE A 65 -18.79 6.36 2.05
N CYS A 66 -17.86 5.43 1.79
CA CYS A 66 -16.67 5.70 0.98
C CYS A 66 -16.93 5.69 -0.53
N GLU A 67 -18.15 5.38 -0.99
CA GLU A 67 -18.52 5.32 -2.41
C GLU A 67 -17.65 4.40 -3.26
N SER A 68 -17.05 3.37 -2.64
CA SER A 68 -16.13 2.45 -3.30
C SER A 68 -16.76 1.08 -3.52
N GLY A 69 -16.70 0.60 -4.77
CA GLY A 69 -17.14 -0.73 -5.20
C GLY A 69 -16.05 -1.79 -5.06
N LEU A 70 -16.08 -2.82 -5.91
CA LEU A 70 -15.05 -3.87 -5.96
C LEU A 70 -13.78 -3.40 -6.63
N GLU A 71 -13.91 -2.58 -7.65
CA GLU A 71 -12.80 -2.08 -8.46
C GLU A 71 -12.00 -1.04 -7.71
N VAL A 72 -10.67 -1.14 -7.77
CA VAL A 72 -9.79 -0.12 -7.22
C VAL A 72 -9.81 1.08 -8.15
N ILE A 73 -9.85 2.28 -7.57
CA ILE A 73 -9.72 3.52 -8.34
C ILE A 73 -8.50 4.26 -7.83
N ILE A 74 -7.56 4.53 -8.74
CA ILE A 74 -6.30 5.22 -8.45
C ILE A 74 -6.30 6.58 -9.15
N SER A 75 -5.94 7.63 -8.42
CA SER A 75 -5.73 8.96 -8.99
C SER A 75 -4.36 9.07 -9.63
N SER A 76 -3.32 8.67 -8.89
CA SER A 76 -1.94 8.74 -9.38
C SER A 76 -1.04 7.79 -8.61
N ALA A 77 0.11 7.45 -9.21
CA ALA A 77 1.18 6.72 -8.56
C ALA A 77 2.53 7.22 -9.08
N GLY A 78 3.52 7.34 -8.18
CA GLY A 78 4.85 7.80 -8.56
C GLY A 78 5.80 7.97 -7.37
N PRO A 79 7.10 8.17 -7.62
CA PRO A 79 8.06 8.55 -6.58
C PRO A 79 7.71 9.92 -6.01
N HIS A 80 7.54 10.01 -4.69
CA HIS A 80 7.25 11.24 -3.97
C HIS A 80 8.41 11.60 -3.05
N LEU A 81 8.99 12.79 -3.23
CA LEU A 81 10.16 13.27 -2.49
C LEU A 81 9.78 14.21 -1.32
N GLY A 82 8.50 14.52 -1.16
CA GLY A 82 7.98 15.45 -0.16
C GLY A 82 7.63 14.83 1.19
N GLU A 83 7.88 13.53 1.39
CA GLU A 83 7.73 12.89 2.70
C GLU A 83 8.96 13.18 3.58
N GLU A 84 8.90 12.86 4.88
CA GLU A 84 10.02 12.96 5.79
C GLU A 84 11.23 12.12 5.30
N PRO A 85 12.46 12.58 5.56
CA PRO A 85 13.68 11.92 5.09
C PRO A 85 13.76 10.41 5.36
N PRO A 86 13.29 9.87 6.52
CA PRO A 86 13.28 8.43 6.75
C PRO A 86 12.38 7.63 5.81
N ILE A 87 11.34 8.27 5.21
CA ILE A 87 10.40 7.66 4.29
C ILE A 87 10.84 7.87 2.84
N SER A 88 11.19 9.12 2.49
CA SER A 88 11.58 9.49 1.11
C SER A 88 12.95 8.96 0.72
N GLY A 89 13.92 8.99 1.64
CA GLY A 89 15.32 8.71 1.30
C GLY A 89 15.80 9.53 0.11
N SER A 90 16.65 8.94 -0.73
CA SER A 90 17.24 9.62 -1.90
C SER A 90 16.45 9.41 -3.20
N LYS A 91 15.53 8.44 -3.24
CA LYS A 91 14.78 8.03 -4.45
C LYS A 91 13.26 8.22 -4.32
N GLY A 92 12.82 8.71 -3.16
CA GLY A 92 11.42 8.95 -2.87
C GLY A 92 10.66 7.75 -2.32
N SER A 93 9.52 8.05 -1.77
CA SER A 93 8.47 7.10 -1.40
C SER A 93 7.63 6.76 -2.61
N GLY A 94 7.41 5.48 -2.89
CA GLY A 94 6.57 5.03 -4.00
C GLY A 94 5.09 5.21 -3.66
N THR A 95 4.57 6.42 -3.84
CA THR A 95 3.25 6.80 -3.36
C THR A 95 2.17 6.43 -4.35
N ILE A 96 1.09 5.80 -3.85
CA ILE A 96 -0.12 5.46 -4.60
C ILE A 96 -1.30 6.17 -3.95
N PHE A 97 -1.94 7.07 -4.69
CA PHE A 97 -3.13 7.81 -4.24
C PHE A 97 -4.39 7.07 -4.69
N PHE A 98 -5.09 6.47 -3.73
CA PHE A 98 -6.42 5.92 -3.97
C PHE A 98 -7.47 7.01 -3.94
N THR A 99 -8.50 6.87 -4.78
CA THR A 99 -9.63 7.78 -4.77
C THR A 99 -10.66 7.39 -3.73
N ASN A 100 -11.60 8.29 -3.50
CA ASN A 100 -12.60 8.13 -2.45
C ASN A 100 -11.95 8.07 -1.05
N CYS A 101 -12.73 8.12 0.00
CA CYS A 101 -12.18 8.03 1.34
C CYS A 101 -13.27 7.73 2.36
N ASN A 102 -12.98 6.85 3.30
CA ASN A 102 -13.86 6.52 4.41
C ASN A 102 -13.91 7.61 5.51
N LEU A 103 -13.02 8.60 5.47
CA LEU A 103 -13.00 9.72 6.43
C LEU A 103 -13.77 10.94 5.93
N ARG A 104 -13.53 11.37 4.67
CA ARG A 104 -14.16 12.53 4.02
C ARG A 104 -14.02 13.82 4.85
N CYS A 105 -12.77 14.13 5.27
CA CYS A 105 -12.47 15.30 6.09
C CYS A 105 -12.83 16.59 5.35
N VAL A 106 -13.49 17.54 6.05
CA VAL A 106 -13.92 18.82 5.46
C VAL A 106 -12.76 19.73 5.02
N PHE A 107 -11.58 19.54 5.61
CA PHE A 107 -10.34 20.28 5.30
C PHE A 107 -9.34 19.44 4.49
N CYS A 108 -9.81 18.44 3.75
CA CYS A 108 -8.94 17.57 2.98
C CYS A 108 -8.25 18.33 1.83
N GLN A 109 -6.92 18.41 1.85
CA GLN A 109 -6.16 19.04 0.76
C GLN A 109 -6.27 18.27 -0.57
N ASN A 110 -6.62 16.97 -0.51
CA ASN A 110 -6.82 16.09 -1.65
C ASN A 110 -8.32 15.90 -1.94
N TYR A 111 -9.14 16.96 -1.84
CA TYR A 111 -10.59 16.90 -1.95
C TYR A 111 -11.09 16.24 -3.25
N GLN A 112 -10.48 16.61 -4.38
CA GLN A 112 -10.83 16.09 -5.71
C GLN A 112 -10.66 14.56 -5.77
N ILE A 113 -9.62 14.03 -5.13
CA ILE A 113 -9.35 12.59 -5.06
C ILE A 113 -10.28 11.94 -4.04
N SER A 114 -10.32 12.47 -2.82
CA SER A 114 -10.92 11.80 -1.67
C SER A 114 -12.45 11.91 -1.63
N GLN A 115 -13.05 12.91 -2.24
CA GLN A 115 -14.49 13.16 -2.16
C GLN A 115 -15.17 13.21 -3.54
N GLU A 116 -14.49 13.70 -4.58
CA GLU A 116 -15.00 13.72 -5.96
C GLU A 116 -14.60 12.48 -6.76
N GLY A 117 -13.75 11.61 -6.21
CA GLY A 117 -13.38 10.33 -6.80
C GLY A 117 -12.58 10.44 -8.09
N GLN A 118 -11.84 11.54 -8.30
CA GLN A 118 -11.07 11.74 -9.53
C GLN A 118 -9.92 10.72 -9.65
N GLY A 119 -10.06 9.79 -10.59
CA GLY A 119 -9.10 8.74 -10.85
C GLY A 119 -9.60 7.78 -11.92
N HIS A 120 -8.89 6.66 -12.08
CA HIS A 120 -9.25 5.65 -13.08
C HIS A 120 -9.39 4.28 -12.43
N PRO A 121 -10.35 3.46 -12.90
CA PRO A 121 -10.47 2.07 -12.51
C PRO A 121 -9.16 1.31 -12.80
N THR A 122 -8.76 0.48 -11.84
CA THR A 122 -7.49 -0.23 -11.87
C THR A 122 -7.71 -1.64 -11.37
N THR A 123 -7.33 -2.64 -12.14
CA THR A 123 -7.39 -4.04 -11.72
C THR A 123 -6.32 -4.34 -10.67
N THR A 124 -6.52 -5.41 -9.88
CA THR A 124 -5.50 -5.85 -8.90
C THR A 124 -4.18 -6.25 -9.56
N GLY A 125 -4.23 -6.76 -10.80
CA GLY A 125 -3.05 -7.05 -11.61
C GLY A 125 -2.28 -5.79 -12.03
N GLU A 126 -2.97 -4.73 -12.42
CA GLU A 126 -2.38 -3.42 -12.73
C GLU A 126 -1.81 -2.77 -11.47
N LEU A 127 -2.53 -2.82 -10.33
CA LEU A 127 -2.01 -2.33 -9.05
C LEU A 127 -0.71 -3.06 -8.67
N ALA A 128 -0.64 -4.38 -8.86
CA ALA A 128 0.58 -5.16 -8.65
C ALA A 128 1.74 -4.69 -9.55
N ASN A 129 1.44 -4.38 -10.83
CA ASN A 129 2.42 -3.85 -11.76
C ASN A 129 2.90 -2.44 -11.38
N ILE A 130 1.99 -1.59 -10.88
CA ILE A 130 2.33 -0.26 -10.35
C ILE A 130 3.30 -0.40 -9.17
N MET A 131 3.00 -1.25 -8.18
CA MET A 131 3.88 -1.50 -7.03
C MET A 131 5.27 -1.97 -7.49
N PHE A 132 5.33 -2.90 -8.44
CA PHE A 132 6.59 -3.39 -8.98
C PHE A 132 7.35 -2.32 -9.76
N SER A 133 6.66 -1.50 -10.54
CA SER A 133 7.25 -0.37 -11.28
C SER A 133 7.89 0.67 -10.35
N LEU A 134 7.23 1.00 -9.23
CA LEU A 134 7.79 1.90 -8.21
C LEU A 134 9.09 1.34 -7.61
N GLN A 135 9.14 0.02 -7.38
CA GLN A 135 10.38 -0.63 -6.97
C GLN A 135 11.48 -0.52 -8.03
N GLN A 136 11.16 -0.72 -9.31
CA GLN A 136 12.11 -0.58 -10.42
C GLN A 136 12.64 0.85 -10.56
N GLN A 137 11.84 1.85 -10.22
CA GLN A 137 12.25 3.26 -10.18
C GLN A 137 13.16 3.58 -8.99
N GLY A 138 13.37 2.62 -8.08
CA GLY A 138 14.28 2.73 -6.95
C GLY A 138 13.65 3.34 -5.70
N CYS A 139 12.30 3.45 -5.64
CA CYS A 139 11.62 3.88 -4.42
C CYS A 139 12.01 3.01 -3.22
N HIS A 140 11.99 3.58 -2.02
CA HIS A 140 12.39 2.88 -0.79
C HIS A 140 11.26 2.11 -0.12
N ASN A 141 10.01 2.42 -0.44
CA ASN A 141 8.80 1.80 0.09
C ASN A 141 7.64 1.98 -0.90
N ILE A 142 6.51 1.33 -0.62
CA ILE A 142 5.21 1.62 -1.24
C ILE A 142 4.36 2.32 -0.19
N ASN A 143 4.06 3.60 -0.40
CA ASN A 143 3.22 4.41 0.47
C ASN A 143 1.79 4.46 -0.08
N LEU A 144 0.83 3.99 0.73
CA LEU A 144 -0.56 3.84 0.34
C LEU A 144 -1.41 4.95 0.95
N VAL A 145 -1.82 5.93 0.15
CA VAL A 145 -2.60 7.07 0.64
C VAL A 145 -4.09 6.74 0.66
N SER A 146 -4.69 6.76 1.84
CA SER A 146 -6.09 6.40 2.09
C SER A 146 -6.47 4.98 1.65
N PRO A 147 -5.76 3.91 2.08
CA PRO A 147 -5.93 2.56 1.54
C PRO A 147 -7.08 1.76 2.16
N THR A 148 -7.64 2.18 3.30
CA THR A 148 -8.48 1.34 4.18
C THR A 148 -9.63 0.67 3.44
N HIS A 149 -10.31 1.38 2.56
CA HIS A 149 -11.48 0.87 1.85
C HIS A 149 -11.14 -0.04 0.66
N PHE A 150 -9.85 -0.16 0.31
CA PHE A 150 -9.33 -1.06 -0.73
C PHE A 150 -8.37 -2.14 -0.20
N VAL A 151 -8.32 -2.37 1.12
CA VAL A 151 -7.43 -3.38 1.73
C VAL A 151 -7.56 -4.76 1.09
N PRO A 152 -8.75 -5.31 0.78
CA PRO A 152 -8.86 -6.61 0.11
C PRO A 152 -8.14 -6.64 -1.24
N GLN A 153 -8.34 -5.62 -2.06
CA GLN A 153 -7.73 -5.50 -3.39
C GLN A 153 -6.22 -5.26 -3.31
N ILE A 154 -5.77 -4.51 -2.29
CA ILE A 154 -4.34 -4.31 -2.02
C ILE A 154 -3.66 -5.63 -1.63
N LEU A 155 -4.30 -6.44 -0.79
CA LEU A 155 -3.80 -7.77 -0.43
C LEU A 155 -3.72 -8.71 -1.64
N GLU A 156 -4.71 -8.66 -2.52
CA GLU A 156 -4.72 -9.43 -3.77
C GLU A 156 -3.59 -8.97 -4.70
N ALA A 157 -3.43 -7.65 -4.89
CA ALA A 157 -2.33 -7.08 -5.68
C ALA A 157 -0.97 -7.46 -5.09
N LEU A 158 -0.83 -7.45 -3.77
CA LEU A 158 0.40 -7.88 -3.09
C LEU A 158 0.69 -9.36 -3.35
N ALA A 159 -0.32 -10.24 -3.28
CA ALA A 159 -0.19 -11.66 -3.61
C ALA A 159 0.30 -11.87 -5.05
N LEU A 160 -0.10 -11.01 -5.99
CA LEU A 160 0.35 -11.04 -7.38
C LEU A 160 1.75 -10.42 -7.59
N ALA A 161 2.13 -9.45 -6.76
CA ALA A 161 3.40 -8.73 -6.88
C ALA A 161 4.59 -9.48 -6.25
N ILE A 162 4.37 -10.22 -5.16
CA ILE A 162 5.42 -10.99 -4.48
C ILE A 162 6.12 -11.98 -5.42
N PRO A 163 5.41 -12.83 -6.20
CA PRO A 163 6.07 -13.75 -7.14
C PRO A 163 6.86 -13.04 -8.24
N LYS A 164 6.51 -11.77 -8.55
CA LYS A 164 7.25 -10.92 -9.50
C LYS A 164 8.52 -10.32 -8.89
N GLY A 165 8.77 -10.51 -7.59
CA GLY A 165 9.95 -10.02 -6.90
C GLY A 165 9.74 -8.69 -6.17
N LEU A 166 8.52 -8.32 -5.79
CA LEU A 166 8.29 -7.16 -4.91
C LEU A 166 8.85 -7.46 -3.52
N ILE A 167 9.73 -6.58 -3.03
CA ILE A 167 10.39 -6.68 -1.72
C ILE A 167 10.26 -5.42 -0.86
N LEU A 168 9.74 -4.32 -1.42
CA LEU A 168 9.61 -3.06 -0.70
C LEU A 168 8.61 -3.16 0.46
N PRO A 169 8.89 -2.51 1.60
CA PRO A 169 7.91 -2.38 2.66
C PRO A 169 6.71 -1.55 2.22
N LEU A 170 5.54 -1.86 2.78
CA LEU A 170 4.33 -1.04 2.66
C LEU A 170 4.24 -0.08 3.86
N VAL A 171 3.86 1.16 3.59
CA VAL A 171 3.63 2.23 4.56
C VAL A 171 2.20 2.73 4.44
#